data_11f3626122892f18928a497077f5984a
#
_entry.id   11f3626122892f18928a497077f5984a
#
_cell.length_a   1.000
_cell.length_b   1.000
_cell.length_c   1.000
_cell.angle_alpha   90.00
_cell.angle_beta   90.00
_cell.angle_gamma   90.00
#
_symmetry.space_group_name_H-M   'P 1'
#
loop_
_entity.id
_entity.type
_entity.pdbx_description
1 polymer ?
#
loop_
_entity_poly.entity_id
_entity_poly.type
_entity_poly.pdbx_seq_one_letter_code
_entity_poly.pdbx_strand_id
1 'polypeptide(L)'
;MTSIDARPSADRAHETSHEGDFEKTKQTQNDASKKREDHSLKTGGSTDGSDLEAGVEQVEGVRDTKKKKKFRISKFYKKYRLPVHIVIWLAWTGWWIVGLIFHRSDSLRWLKPFLVYLAITIRIVTLWLPAASVMIPLRFIWRNTMFRAYDMTPQKLHKPIAAAITVAVFIVGAMIPAEVGDNTRASRAISLFGLVLLIALLTATSRDWRKIPWHTVIGGMLTQFLIAVFVLKTSVGYDIFAFISEMARTLLEFAKDGLRFLTDDEVPTRTWFLISVVPPIIFFISLVQLLYHCGLLQWFIGKFAIFFFWTLRVSGAEAVVATATPFVGQGESAMLIKPFIPHLTLAEIHQVMTCGFATIAGSVLVGYISLGLNAQVLVSSCIMSIPASLAVSKLRYPETEETISSGKITVPEDEEKAANALHAFANGAWLGVKVAGMIVATLLCVISFVALVNGLLGWWGRYLNISNPPLTLELILGYVFYPVAWCLGVPNKDLLVVGELIGIKIITNEFLAFKSLSSNAEPYVSMSPRSRLIATYACCGFGNVGALGTQIGVLSQIAPGRAADVSRVAVSALFSGILSTLTSASVADTQKTGTWAQRRPIMEQEYLHMQLGTSGSESTLKNMAKSVSG
;
A
#
# COMPACT_ATOMS: atom_id res chain seq x y z
N MET A 1 -23.55 -28.32 -59.31
CA MET A 1 -25.02 -28.37 -59.49
C MET A 1 -25.56 -27.66 -58.29
N THR A 2 -26.01 -26.62 -58.41
CA THR A 2 -26.90 -25.55 -58.86
C THR A 2 -26.89 -24.50 -57.75
N SER A 3 -26.27 -23.40 -57.95
CA SER A 3 -26.73 -22.03 -58.29
C SER A 3 -28.17 -21.73 -57.87
N ILE A 4 -28.38 -20.63 -57.14
CA ILE A 4 -29.30 -19.55 -57.46
C ILE A 4 -28.92 -18.29 -56.65
N ASP A 5 -28.72 -17.21 -57.42
CA ASP A 5 -28.66 -15.80 -57.07
C ASP A 5 -29.94 -15.27 -56.44
N ALA A 6 -29.82 -14.23 -55.59
CA ALA A 6 -30.59 -13.00 -55.72
C ALA A 6 -30.21 -11.97 -54.65
N ARG A 7 -29.65 -10.85 -55.06
CA ARG A 7 -29.84 -9.50 -54.43
C ARG A 7 -31.24 -8.98 -54.77
N PRO A 8 -31.80 -7.90 -54.17
CA PRO A 8 -31.13 -6.65 -53.79
C PRO A 8 -31.66 -5.90 -52.52
N SER A 9 -30.81 -4.97 -52.06
CA SER A 9 -31.07 -3.58 -51.62
C SER A 9 -32.36 -3.21 -50.90
N ALA A 10 -32.21 -2.74 -49.65
CA ALA A 10 -32.80 -1.51 -49.07
C ALA A 10 -32.39 -1.43 -47.60
N ASP A 11 -31.56 -0.45 -47.26
CA ASP A 11 -31.62 0.30 -46.01
C ASP A 11 -30.40 1.24 -45.91
N ARG A 12 -30.51 2.32 -46.65
CA ARG A 12 -29.70 3.53 -46.48
C ARG A 12 -30.66 4.72 -46.37
N ALA A 13 -31.41 4.81 -45.28
CA ALA A 13 -32.30 5.95 -45.03
C ALA A 13 -32.63 6.19 -43.54
N HIS A 14 -31.80 5.76 -42.57
CA HIS A 14 -32.13 5.99 -41.17
C HIS A 14 -31.01 6.60 -40.30
N GLU A 15 -29.87 7.00 -40.86
CA GLU A 15 -28.77 7.61 -40.09
C GLU A 15 -28.69 9.14 -40.11
N THR A 16 -29.57 9.84 -40.86
CA THR A 16 -29.54 11.31 -40.94
C THR A 16 -30.58 12.04 -40.09
N SER A 17 -31.42 11.34 -39.30
CA SER A 17 -32.45 11.98 -38.46
C SER A 17 -32.07 12.16 -37.00
N HIS A 18 -30.99 11.55 -36.52
CA HIS A 18 -30.58 11.66 -35.11
C HIS A 18 -29.63 12.82 -34.77
N GLU A 19 -28.89 13.36 -35.74
CA GLU A 19 -28.04 14.55 -35.53
C GLU A 19 -28.85 15.86 -35.46
N GLY A 20 -29.95 15.95 -36.19
CA GLY A 20 -30.83 17.13 -36.22
C GLY A 20 -31.59 17.39 -34.91
N ASP A 21 -31.90 16.33 -34.15
CA ASP A 21 -32.62 16.45 -32.87
C ASP A 21 -31.71 16.80 -31.69
N PHE A 22 -30.42 16.49 -31.76
CA PHE A 22 -29.46 16.84 -30.72
C PHE A 22 -29.06 18.32 -30.76
N GLU A 23 -29.03 18.95 -31.95
CA GLU A 23 -28.77 20.39 -32.06
C GLU A 23 -30.00 21.24 -31.67
N LYS A 24 -31.22 20.77 -31.99
CA LYS A 24 -32.46 21.44 -31.55
C LYS A 24 -32.62 21.42 -30.01
N THR A 25 -32.21 20.34 -29.36
CA THR A 25 -32.27 20.22 -27.89
C THR A 25 -31.27 21.15 -27.18
N LYS A 26 -30.08 21.35 -27.75
CA LYS A 26 -29.09 22.31 -27.25
C LYS A 26 -29.50 23.77 -27.42
N GLN A 27 -30.12 24.12 -28.52
CA GLN A 27 -30.65 25.47 -28.73
C GLN A 27 -31.83 25.78 -27.82
N THR A 28 -32.72 24.83 -27.55
CA THR A 28 -33.86 25.01 -26.62
C THR A 28 -33.41 25.13 -25.16
N GLN A 29 -32.31 24.49 -24.76
CA GLN A 29 -31.73 24.65 -23.42
C GLN A 29 -31.02 26.00 -23.23
N ASN A 30 -30.35 26.51 -24.27
CA ASN A 30 -29.71 27.81 -24.23
C ASN A 30 -30.73 28.98 -24.22
N ASP A 31 -31.84 28.84 -24.93
CA ASP A 31 -32.91 29.84 -24.91
C ASP A 31 -33.70 29.84 -23.60
N ALA A 32 -33.83 28.68 -22.94
CA ALA A 32 -34.45 28.57 -21.63
C ALA A 32 -33.59 29.18 -20.50
N SER A 33 -32.26 29.10 -20.61
CA SER A 33 -31.33 29.73 -19.64
C SER A 33 -31.34 31.25 -19.80
N LYS A 34 -31.35 31.77 -21.04
CA LYS A 34 -31.41 33.20 -21.31
C LYS A 34 -32.74 33.85 -20.89
N LYS A 35 -33.87 33.11 -21.04
CA LYS A 35 -35.17 33.56 -20.54
C LYS A 35 -35.32 33.56 -19.02
N ARG A 36 -34.53 32.76 -18.30
CA ARG A 36 -34.50 32.79 -16.81
C ARG A 36 -33.68 33.96 -16.28
N GLU A 37 -32.62 34.42 -16.94
CA GLU A 37 -31.88 35.63 -16.56
C GLU A 37 -32.69 36.92 -16.82
N ASP A 38 -33.47 37.02 -17.90
CA ASP A 38 -34.30 38.18 -18.19
C ASP A 38 -35.56 38.29 -17.32
N HIS A 39 -36.02 37.19 -16.69
CA HIS A 39 -37.20 37.21 -15.80
C HIS A 39 -36.84 37.53 -14.35
N SER A 40 -35.57 37.44 -13.95
CA SER A 40 -35.11 37.84 -12.62
C SER A 40 -34.87 39.34 -12.47
N LEU A 41 -34.91 40.10 -13.58
CA LEU A 41 -34.66 41.51 -13.63
C LEU A 41 -35.94 42.40 -13.69
N LYS A 42 -37.15 41.80 -13.68
CA LYS A 42 -38.42 42.57 -13.86
C LYS A 42 -39.47 42.38 -12.76
N THR A 43 -39.17 41.75 -11.63
CA THR A 43 -40.05 41.78 -10.44
C THR A 43 -39.36 42.45 -9.26
N GLY A 44 -39.07 43.73 -9.44
CA GLY A 44 -38.67 44.65 -8.37
C GLY A 44 -39.90 45.36 -7.83
N GLY A 45 -40.57 44.75 -6.86
CA GLY A 45 -41.48 45.47 -5.98
C GLY A 45 -40.69 46.08 -4.84
N SER A 46 -40.87 47.38 -4.65
CA SER A 46 -40.24 48.22 -3.63
C SER A 46 -40.49 47.65 -2.23
N THR A 47 -39.48 47.15 -1.60
CA THR A 47 -39.36 47.06 -0.15
C THR A 47 -38.05 47.72 0.24
N ASP A 48 -38.13 48.54 1.31
CA ASP A 48 -37.12 49.46 1.80
C ASP A 48 -35.67 48.95 1.70
N GLY A 49 -34.84 49.73 0.95
CA GLY A 49 -33.42 49.41 0.70
C GLY A 49 -32.48 49.62 1.90
N SER A 50 -32.98 50.00 3.08
CA SER A 50 -32.16 50.23 4.26
C SER A 50 -31.71 48.99 5.01
N ASP A 51 -32.55 47.93 5.03
CA ASP A 51 -32.25 46.70 5.80
C ASP A 51 -31.36 45.70 5.05
N LEU A 52 -31.36 45.76 3.70
CA LEU A 52 -30.50 44.91 2.87
C LEU A 52 -29.05 45.46 2.78
N GLU A 53 -28.86 46.78 2.72
CA GLU A 53 -27.53 47.39 2.75
C GLU A 53 -26.89 47.21 4.13
N ALA A 54 -27.63 47.35 5.22
CA ALA A 54 -27.11 47.13 6.57
C ALA A 54 -26.69 45.64 6.78
N GLY A 55 -27.42 44.67 6.20
CA GLY A 55 -27.07 43.26 6.24
C GLY A 55 -25.82 42.89 5.43
N VAL A 56 -25.63 43.53 4.25
CA VAL A 56 -24.45 43.33 3.41
C VAL A 56 -23.22 44.00 4.03
N GLU A 57 -23.34 45.20 4.57
CA GLU A 57 -22.25 45.89 5.30
C GLU A 57 -21.81 45.13 6.55
N GLN A 58 -22.76 44.54 7.33
CA GLN A 58 -22.41 43.70 8.47
C GLN A 58 -21.69 42.41 8.06
N VAL A 59 -22.07 41.74 6.97
CA VAL A 59 -21.39 40.54 6.48
C VAL A 59 -20.02 40.85 5.89
N GLU A 60 -19.88 41.98 5.18
CA GLU A 60 -18.56 42.44 4.70
C GLU A 60 -17.67 42.90 5.84
N GLY A 61 -18.19 43.64 6.80
CA GLY A 61 -17.46 44.06 8.00
C GLY A 61 -16.96 42.87 8.84
N VAL A 62 -17.74 41.80 8.97
CA VAL A 62 -17.33 40.54 9.63
C VAL A 62 -16.32 39.75 8.83
N ARG A 63 -16.41 39.78 7.49
CA ARG A 63 -15.40 39.16 6.61
C ARG A 63 -14.09 39.91 6.64
N ASP A 64 -14.11 41.23 6.64
CA ASP A 64 -12.91 42.07 6.68
C ASP A 64 -12.24 42.06 8.06
N THR A 65 -12.99 42.01 9.15
CA THR A 65 -12.41 41.84 10.49
C THR A 65 -11.79 40.47 10.69
N LYS A 66 -12.40 39.40 10.14
CA LYS A 66 -11.79 38.03 10.13
C LYS A 66 -10.55 37.98 9.26
N LYS A 67 -10.54 38.59 8.07
CA LYS A 67 -9.34 38.69 7.22
C LYS A 67 -8.23 39.52 7.88
N LYS A 68 -8.54 40.68 8.48
CA LYS A 68 -7.58 41.52 9.21
C LYS A 68 -7.01 40.81 10.43
N LYS A 69 -7.84 40.06 11.19
CA LYS A 69 -7.40 39.31 12.37
C LYS A 69 -6.49 38.12 11.97
N LYS A 70 -6.85 37.38 10.91
CA LYS A 70 -6.04 36.29 10.36
C LYS A 70 -4.70 36.78 9.80
N PHE A 71 -4.68 37.94 9.14
CA PHE A 71 -3.47 38.58 8.62
C PHE A 71 -2.54 39.07 9.74
N ARG A 72 -3.10 39.62 10.83
CA ARG A 72 -2.34 40.11 12.00
C ARG A 72 -1.70 38.92 12.78
N ILE A 73 -2.43 37.85 12.99
CA ILE A 73 -1.92 36.62 13.63
C ILE A 73 -0.84 35.97 12.77
N SER A 74 -1.02 35.92 11.46
CA SER A 74 -0.02 35.37 10.52
C SER A 74 1.26 36.22 10.51
N LYS A 75 1.18 37.56 10.57
CA LYS A 75 2.35 38.43 10.67
C LYS A 75 3.07 38.27 12.02
N PHE A 76 2.31 38.19 13.13
CA PHE A 76 2.88 37.96 14.46
C PHE A 76 3.60 36.59 14.53
N TYR A 77 2.95 35.52 14.06
CA TYR A 77 3.57 34.20 13.98
C TYR A 77 4.83 34.21 13.12
N LYS A 78 4.82 34.84 11.95
CA LYS A 78 6.02 34.95 11.10
C LYS A 78 7.17 35.67 11.80
N LYS A 79 6.88 36.73 12.58
CA LYS A 79 7.90 37.51 13.32
C LYS A 79 8.47 36.73 14.51
N TYR A 80 7.64 35.99 15.24
CA TYR A 80 8.03 35.26 16.46
C TYR A 80 8.06 33.74 16.28
N ARG A 81 8.25 33.26 15.06
CA ARG A 81 8.22 31.84 14.73
C ARG A 81 9.25 31.02 15.53
N LEU A 82 10.46 31.56 15.71
CA LEU A 82 11.53 30.87 16.42
C LEU A 82 11.25 30.70 17.93
N PRO A 83 10.96 31.79 18.70
CA PRO A 83 10.64 31.63 20.11
C PRO A 83 9.39 30.79 20.35
N VAL A 84 8.36 30.90 19.51
CA VAL A 84 7.16 30.03 19.62
C VAL A 84 7.51 28.55 19.47
N HIS A 85 8.32 28.19 18.50
CA HIS A 85 8.73 26.78 18.33
C HIS A 85 9.65 26.31 19.47
N ILE A 86 10.52 27.16 20.01
CA ILE A 86 11.35 26.83 21.17
C ILE A 86 10.47 26.59 22.41
N VAL A 87 9.48 27.45 22.65
CA VAL A 87 8.55 27.27 23.79
C VAL A 87 7.75 25.98 23.64
N ILE A 88 7.24 25.67 22.44
CA ILE A 88 6.55 24.40 22.17
C ILE A 88 7.48 23.21 22.43
N TRP A 89 8.72 23.29 21.96
CA TRP A 89 9.71 22.23 22.15
C TRP A 89 10.09 22.05 23.61
N LEU A 90 10.28 23.14 24.37
CA LEU A 90 10.57 23.08 25.81
C LEU A 90 9.40 22.50 26.61
N ALA A 91 8.17 22.91 26.32
CA ALA A 91 6.98 22.35 26.95
C ALA A 91 6.85 20.84 26.67
N TRP A 92 7.13 20.43 25.42
CA TRP A 92 7.11 19.04 25.00
C TRP A 92 8.23 18.21 25.64
N THR A 93 9.42 18.79 25.77
CA THR A 93 10.56 18.17 26.48
C THR A 93 10.26 18.01 27.97
N GLY A 94 9.66 19.04 28.60
CA GLY A 94 9.20 18.97 29.98
C GLY A 94 8.19 17.84 30.20
N TRP A 95 7.20 17.72 29.32
CA TRP A 95 6.22 16.61 29.37
C TRP A 95 6.90 15.24 29.27
N TRP A 96 7.86 15.09 28.37
CA TRP A 96 8.61 13.83 28.22
C TRP A 96 9.45 13.49 29.45
N ILE A 97 10.17 14.47 30.05
CA ILE A 97 10.98 14.29 31.26
C ILE A 97 10.10 13.91 32.46
N VAL A 98 8.96 14.59 32.62
CA VAL A 98 7.98 14.27 33.67
C VAL A 98 7.45 12.85 33.50
N GLY A 99 7.13 12.45 32.27
CA GLY A 99 6.73 11.08 31.96
C GLY A 99 7.79 10.04 32.34
N LEU A 100 9.07 10.31 32.07
CA LEU A 100 10.17 9.42 32.47
C LEU A 100 10.32 9.29 34.02
N ILE A 101 10.08 10.38 34.76
CA ILE A 101 10.18 10.36 36.23
C ILE A 101 9.04 9.51 36.80
N PHE A 102 7.81 9.69 36.35
CA PHE A 102 6.65 8.94 36.84
C PHE A 102 6.68 7.45 36.47
N HIS A 103 7.27 7.09 35.31
CA HIS A 103 7.33 5.71 34.83
C HIS A 103 8.71 5.07 34.94
N ARG A 104 9.49 5.45 35.94
CA ARG A 104 10.86 4.96 36.17
C ARG A 104 10.95 3.45 36.40
N SER A 105 9.88 2.83 36.88
CA SER A 105 9.81 1.38 37.15
C SER A 105 9.40 0.53 35.97
N ASP A 106 8.86 1.15 34.89
CA ASP A 106 8.32 0.47 33.74
C ASP A 106 9.29 0.54 32.53
N SER A 107 10.22 -0.41 32.45
CA SER A 107 11.29 -0.42 31.43
C SER A 107 10.82 -0.45 29.97
N LEU A 108 9.61 -0.93 29.69
CA LEU A 108 9.06 -1.00 28.32
C LEU A 108 8.20 0.21 27.88
N ARG A 109 7.75 1.05 28.81
CA ARG A 109 6.83 2.17 28.49
C ARG A 109 7.51 3.46 28.08
N TRP A 110 8.82 3.59 28.27
CA TRP A 110 9.56 4.81 27.89
C TRP A 110 9.71 4.98 26.37
N LEU A 111 9.75 3.89 25.60
CA LEU A 111 10.06 3.90 24.16
C LEU A 111 8.95 4.60 23.35
N LYS A 112 7.67 4.32 23.64
CA LYS A 112 6.53 4.92 22.91
C LYS A 112 6.51 6.45 23.09
N PRO A 113 6.55 7.02 24.30
CA PRO A 113 6.66 8.47 24.51
C PRO A 113 7.93 9.07 23.90
N PHE A 114 9.06 8.36 23.96
CA PHE A 114 10.32 8.81 23.36
C PHE A 114 10.22 8.92 21.84
N LEU A 115 9.62 7.95 21.14
CA LEU A 115 9.45 7.99 19.69
C LEU A 115 8.54 9.13 19.27
N VAL A 116 7.47 9.40 20.01
CA VAL A 116 6.60 10.57 19.78
C VAL A 116 7.37 11.87 20.01
N TYR A 117 8.13 11.97 21.11
CA TYR A 117 9.00 13.09 21.40
C TYR A 117 10.03 13.31 20.29
N LEU A 118 10.68 12.25 19.83
CA LEU A 118 11.68 12.27 18.77
C LEU A 118 11.06 12.73 17.43
N ALA A 119 9.90 12.21 17.07
CA ALA A 119 9.20 12.58 15.83
C ALA A 119 8.85 14.07 15.80
N ILE A 120 8.29 14.62 16.89
CA ILE A 120 7.95 16.04 16.99
C ILE A 120 9.23 16.91 17.00
N THR A 121 10.27 16.48 17.72
CA THR A 121 11.56 17.17 17.75
C THR A 121 12.19 17.20 16.35
N ILE A 122 12.25 16.08 15.65
CA ILE A 122 12.72 16.02 14.26
C ILE A 122 11.89 16.96 13.38
N ARG A 123 10.57 16.99 13.56
CA ARG A 123 9.70 17.90 12.79
C ARG A 123 10.01 19.35 13.05
N ILE A 124 10.19 19.77 14.30
CA ILE A 124 10.56 21.14 14.67
C ILE A 124 11.94 21.50 14.11
N VAL A 125 12.93 20.61 14.27
CA VAL A 125 14.29 20.79 13.77
C VAL A 125 14.32 20.92 12.23
N THR A 126 13.58 20.08 11.51
CA THR A 126 13.49 20.14 10.04
C THR A 126 12.76 21.37 9.50
N LEU A 127 12.02 22.11 10.33
CA LEU A 127 11.46 23.41 9.96
C LEU A 127 12.52 24.53 9.90
N TRP A 128 13.62 24.37 10.65
CA TRP A 128 14.67 25.38 10.81
C TRP A 128 15.98 25.01 10.11
N LEU A 129 16.38 23.75 10.17
CA LEU A 129 17.55 23.26 9.47
C LEU A 129 17.17 22.84 8.06
N PRO A 130 17.63 23.53 7.02
CA PRO A 130 17.46 23.06 5.67
C PRO A 130 18.16 21.70 5.55
N ALA A 131 17.48 20.73 4.93
CA ALA A 131 18.02 19.38 4.72
C ALA A 131 19.43 19.38 4.10
N ALA A 132 19.77 20.45 3.37
CA ALA A 132 21.10 20.68 2.82
C ALA A 132 22.20 20.71 3.92
N SER A 133 21.95 21.34 5.07
CA SER A 133 22.96 21.48 6.14
C SER A 133 23.30 20.14 6.80
N VAL A 134 22.32 19.27 7.00
CA VAL A 134 22.53 17.91 7.53
C VAL A 134 23.21 17.01 6.49
N MET A 135 22.97 17.26 5.20
CA MET A 135 23.55 16.49 4.09
C MET A 135 24.99 16.89 3.76
N ILE A 136 25.49 18.06 4.20
CA ILE A 136 26.86 18.53 3.92
C ILE A 136 27.91 17.53 4.46
N PRO A 137 27.92 17.16 5.76
CA PRO A 137 28.91 16.20 6.25
C PRO A 137 28.75 14.82 5.62
N LEU A 138 27.52 14.39 5.37
CA LEU A 138 27.25 13.12 4.72
C LEU A 138 27.75 13.11 3.26
N ARG A 139 27.52 14.23 2.53
CA ARG A 139 28.08 14.42 1.18
C ARG A 139 29.60 14.48 1.17
N PHE A 140 30.22 15.06 2.20
CA PHE A 140 31.67 15.12 2.31
C PHE A 140 32.27 13.72 2.51
N ILE A 141 31.72 12.92 3.43
CA ILE A 141 32.13 11.53 3.65
C ILE A 141 31.90 10.71 2.38
N TRP A 142 30.71 10.82 1.77
CA TRP A 142 30.34 10.12 0.55
C TRP A 142 31.24 10.48 -0.63
N ARG A 143 31.54 11.77 -0.79
CA ARG A 143 32.43 12.28 -1.85
C ARG A 143 33.87 11.80 -1.67
N ASN A 144 34.37 11.77 -0.45
CA ASN A 144 35.76 11.36 -0.20
C ASN A 144 35.99 9.84 -0.23
N THR A 145 34.95 9.04 0.01
CA THR A 145 35.06 7.58 0.04
C THR A 145 34.51 6.95 -1.24
N MET A 146 33.24 7.12 -1.52
CA MET A 146 32.56 6.44 -2.63
C MET A 146 32.84 7.08 -3.99
N PHE A 147 32.87 8.44 -4.07
CA PHE A 147 33.17 9.09 -5.35
C PHE A 147 34.63 8.86 -5.80
N ARG A 148 35.57 8.85 -4.87
CA ARG A 148 36.98 8.49 -5.25
C ARG A 148 37.06 7.08 -5.80
N ALA A 149 36.42 6.09 -5.14
CA ALA A 149 36.39 4.72 -5.64
C ALA A 149 35.64 4.62 -6.99
N TYR A 150 34.58 5.41 -7.17
CA TYR A 150 33.82 5.49 -8.41
C TYR A 150 34.63 6.12 -9.55
N ASP A 151 35.33 7.23 -9.31
CA ASP A 151 36.13 7.94 -10.30
C ASP A 151 37.40 7.15 -10.72
N MET A 152 37.95 6.32 -9.82
CA MET A 152 39.07 5.43 -10.12
C MET A 152 38.71 4.24 -11.01
N THR A 153 37.41 3.96 -11.17
CA THR A 153 36.93 2.81 -11.95
C THR A 153 36.52 3.25 -13.36
N PRO A 154 36.94 2.54 -14.43
CA PRO A 154 36.46 2.85 -15.78
C PRO A 154 34.93 2.80 -15.89
N GLN A 155 34.32 3.77 -16.55
CA GLN A 155 32.85 3.88 -16.68
C GLN A 155 32.17 2.61 -17.22
N LYS A 156 32.86 1.83 -18.06
CA LYS A 156 32.39 0.56 -18.61
C LYS A 156 32.22 -0.53 -17.54
N LEU A 157 33.00 -0.45 -16.44
CA LEU A 157 33.02 -1.45 -15.36
C LEU A 157 32.05 -1.10 -14.21
N HIS A 158 31.47 0.10 -14.15
CA HIS A 158 30.57 0.51 -13.06
C HIS A 158 29.37 -0.42 -12.93
N LYS A 159 28.68 -0.74 -14.04
CA LYS A 159 27.50 -1.62 -14.04
C LYS A 159 27.84 -3.05 -13.63
N PRO A 160 28.85 -3.74 -14.23
CA PRO A 160 29.17 -5.10 -13.84
C PRO A 160 29.73 -5.21 -12.41
N ILE A 161 30.51 -4.22 -11.94
CA ILE A 161 30.97 -4.19 -10.54
C ILE A 161 29.81 -4.01 -9.58
N ALA A 162 28.88 -3.09 -9.84
CA ALA A 162 27.70 -2.91 -9.01
C ALA A 162 26.83 -4.19 -8.97
N ALA A 163 26.67 -4.86 -10.12
CA ALA A 163 25.97 -6.14 -10.17
C ALA A 163 26.70 -7.24 -9.37
N ALA A 164 28.03 -7.33 -9.53
CA ALA A 164 28.84 -8.30 -8.79
C ALA A 164 28.79 -8.08 -7.27
N ILE A 165 28.90 -6.82 -6.82
CA ILE A 165 28.75 -6.45 -5.41
C ILE A 165 27.34 -6.82 -4.91
N THR A 166 26.30 -6.52 -5.68
CA THR A 166 24.93 -6.86 -5.31
C THR A 166 24.75 -8.38 -5.16
N VAL A 167 25.22 -9.16 -6.13
CA VAL A 167 25.18 -10.63 -6.06
C VAL A 167 25.99 -11.14 -4.86
N ALA A 168 27.17 -10.59 -4.61
CA ALA A 168 27.98 -10.94 -3.44
C ALA A 168 27.23 -10.65 -2.12
N VAL A 169 26.58 -9.49 -2.00
CA VAL A 169 25.76 -9.14 -0.82
C VAL A 169 24.62 -10.13 -0.63
N PHE A 170 23.93 -10.54 -1.69
CA PHE A 170 22.88 -11.56 -1.62
C PHE A 170 23.42 -12.92 -1.15
N ILE A 171 24.52 -13.38 -1.73
CA ILE A 171 25.15 -14.66 -1.35
C ILE A 171 25.63 -14.62 0.10
N VAL A 172 26.34 -13.58 0.49
CA VAL A 172 26.84 -13.40 1.86
C VAL A 172 25.67 -13.34 2.85
N GLY A 173 24.66 -12.53 2.57
CA GLY A 173 23.49 -12.40 3.43
C GLY A 173 22.64 -13.67 3.55
N ALA A 174 22.63 -14.51 2.51
CA ALA A 174 21.89 -15.79 2.53
C ALA A 174 22.71 -16.92 3.15
N MET A 175 24.03 -17.00 2.95
CA MET A 175 24.84 -18.17 3.31
C MET A 175 25.52 -18.08 4.68
N ILE A 176 25.84 -16.86 5.18
CA ILE A 176 26.50 -16.69 6.48
C ILE A 176 25.61 -17.06 7.67
N PRO A 177 24.28 -16.74 7.69
CA PRO A 177 23.46 -17.06 8.87
C PRO A 177 23.42 -18.54 9.18
N ALA A 178 23.44 -18.87 10.47
CA ALA A 178 23.31 -20.25 10.95
C ALA A 178 22.02 -20.92 10.46
N GLU A 179 22.05 -22.21 10.32
CA GLU A 179 20.87 -23.02 9.98
C GLU A 179 19.99 -23.21 11.21
N VAL A 180 18.69 -23.04 11.06
CA VAL A 180 17.72 -23.22 12.15
C VAL A 180 16.46 -23.90 11.62
N GLY A 181 16.18 -25.09 12.10
CA GLY A 181 15.02 -25.89 11.67
C GLY A 181 14.99 -26.09 10.16
N ASP A 182 13.87 -25.74 9.51
CA ASP A 182 13.68 -25.91 8.06
C ASP A 182 14.45 -24.89 7.21
N ASN A 183 15.13 -23.92 7.84
CA ASN A 183 15.90 -22.90 7.13
C ASN A 183 17.35 -23.32 6.91
N THR A 184 17.57 -24.27 5.99
CA THR A 184 18.89 -24.76 5.61
C THR A 184 19.53 -23.87 4.55
N ARG A 185 20.87 -23.94 4.41
CA ARG A 185 21.59 -23.24 3.33
C ARG A 185 21.14 -23.69 1.95
N ALA A 186 20.83 -25.00 1.80
CA ALA A 186 20.31 -25.55 0.55
C ALA A 186 18.98 -24.91 0.15
N SER A 187 18.04 -24.78 1.10
CA SER A 187 16.76 -24.13 0.83
C SER A 187 16.91 -22.66 0.46
N ARG A 188 17.83 -21.92 1.13
CA ARG A 188 18.15 -20.52 0.78
C ARG A 188 18.80 -20.38 -0.58
N ALA A 189 19.63 -21.36 -0.99
CA ALA A 189 20.20 -21.42 -2.34
C ALA A 189 19.10 -21.60 -3.40
N ILE A 190 18.09 -22.44 -3.15
CA ILE A 190 16.92 -22.58 -4.04
C ILE A 190 16.17 -21.26 -4.15
N SER A 191 15.93 -20.52 -3.06
CA SER A 191 15.26 -19.20 -3.09
C SER A 191 16.07 -18.18 -3.89
N LEU A 192 17.41 -18.16 -3.77
CA LEU A 192 18.27 -17.32 -4.58
C LEU A 192 18.24 -17.72 -6.07
N PHE A 193 18.24 -19.02 -6.36
CA PHE A 193 18.08 -19.53 -7.72
C PHE A 193 16.73 -19.10 -8.30
N GLY A 194 15.66 -19.22 -7.53
CA GLY A 194 14.32 -18.75 -7.93
C GLY A 194 14.28 -17.24 -8.20
N LEU A 195 14.96 -16.43 -7.37
CA LEU A 195 15.10 -14.99 -7.61
C LEU A 195 15.80 -14.70 -8.95
N VAL A 196 16.88 -15.41 -9.25
CA VAL A 196 17.59 -15.28 -10.53
C VAL A 196 16.66 -15.70 -11.69
N LEU A 197 15.92 -16.78 -11.53
CA LEU A 197 14.95 -17.24 -12.54
C LEU A 197 13.83 -16.21 -12.79
N LEU A 198 13.30 -15.58 -11.73
CA LEU A 198 12.30 -14.51 -11.85
C LEU A 198 12.86 -13.29 -12.59
N ILE A 199 14.08 -12.88 -12.29
CA ILE A 199 14.78 -11.78 -13.00
C ILE A 199 15.02 -12.16 -14.46
N ALA A 200 15.46 -13.39 -14.74
CA ALA A 200 15.68 -13.90 -16.09
C ALA A 200 14.36 -13.94 -16.90
N LEU A 201 13.25 -14.40 -16.30
CA LEU A 201 11.93 -14.40 -16.90
C LEU A 201 11.46 -12.99 -17.26
N LEU A 202 11.64 -12.03 -16.33
CA LEU A 202 11.29 -10.62 -16.56
C LEU A 202 12.15 -10.02 -17.68
N THR A 203 13.45 -10.35 -17.72
CA THR A 203 14.36 -9.88 -18.77
C THR A 203 14.00 -10.48 -20.14
N ALA A 204 13.73 -11.79 -20.19
CA ALA A 204 13.34 -12.50 -21.41
C ALA A 204 12.01 -11.99 -21.98
N THR A 205 11.08 -11.61 -21.10
CA THR A 205 9.76 -11.08 -21.46
C THR A 205 9.73 -9.55 -21.50
N SER A 206 10.86 -8.87 -21.43
CA SER A 206 10.98 -7.40 -21.50
C SER A 206 10.53 -6.87 -22.85
N ARG A 207 9.86 -5.71 -22.85
CA ARG A 207 9.47 -5.00 -24.08
C ARG A 207 10.67 -4.61 -24.96
N ASP A 208 11.75 -4.16 -24.32
CA ASP A 208 13.02 -3.81 -24.99
C ASP A 208 14.20 -4.08 -24.04
N TRP A 209 14.77 -5.27 -24.14
CA TRP A 209 15.87 -5.69 -23.28
C TRP A 209 17.15 -4.84 -23.41
N ARG A 210 17.31 -4.10 -24.52
CA ARG A 210 18.48 -3.22 -24.77
C ARG A 210 18.40 -1.91 -23.99
N LYS A 211 17.17 -1.46 -23.68
CA LYS A 211 16.90 -0.20 -22.97
C LYS A 211 16.70 -0.38 -21.46
N ILE A 212 16.91 -1.57 -20.93
CA ILE A 212 16.76 -1.84 -19.49
C ILE A 212 17.68 -0.92 -18.69
N PRO A 213 17.17 -0.10 -17.75
CA PRO A 213 17.97 0.74 -16.89
C PRO A 213 18.57 -0.09 -15.74
N TRP A 214 19.64 -0.83 -16.02
CA TRP A 214 20.29 -1.74 -15.06
C TRP A 214 20.66 -1.07 -13.74
N HIS A 215 20.93 0.23 -13.72
CA HIS A 215 21.15 0.98 -12.48
C HIS A 215 19.93 0.91 -11.55
N THR A 216 18.73 1.15 -12.08
CA THR A 216 17.47 1.09 -11.33
C THR A 216 17.16 -0.34 -10.87
N VAL A 217 17.40 -1.33 -11.73
CA VAL A 217 17.17 -2.75 -11.41
C VAL A 217 18.10 -3.21 -10.29
N ILE A 218 19.41 -3.01 -10.45
CA ILE A 218 20.41 -3.41 -9.45
C ILE A 218 20.19 -2.65 -8.14
N GLY A 219 19.98 -1.33 -8.22
CA GLY A 219 19.71 -0.49 -7.06
C GLY A 219 18.44 -0.86 -6.33
N GLY A 220 17.35 -1.15 -7.06
CA GLY A 220 16.07 -1.56 -6.48
C GLY A 220 16.14 -2.91 -5.79
N MET A 221 16.73 -3.91 -6.43
CA MET A 221 16.93 -5.24 -5.83
C MET A 221 17.85 -5.18 -4.60
N LEU A 222 18.94 -4.41 -4.67
CA LEU A 222 19.82 -4.20 -3.52
C LEU A 222 19.10 -3.49 -2.37
N THR A 223 18.34 -2.45 -2.66
CA THR A 223 17.57 -1.72 -1.64
C THR A 223 16.51 -2.61 -1.00
N GLN A 224 15.80 -3.43 -1.78
CA GLN A 224 14.85 -4.43 -1.27
C GLN A 224 15.54 -5.40 -0.30
N PHE A 225 16.72 -5.91 -0.67
CA PHE A 225 17.48 -6.83 0.15
C PHE A 225 17.98 -6.18 1.45
N LEU A 226 18.50 -4.95 1.37
CA LEU A 226 18.96 -4.21 2.55
C LEU A 226 17.82 -3.90 3.52
N ILE A 227 16.64 -3.56 3.02
CA ILE A 227 15.43 -3.39 3.84
C ILE A 227 15.08 -4.72 4.51
N ALA A 228 15.11 -5.85 3.79
CA ALA A 228 14.85 -7.17 4.36
C ALA A 228 15.83 -7.51 5.48
N VAL A 229 17.14 -7.30 5.26
CA VAL A 229 18.18 -7.50 6.29
C VAL A 229 17.92 -6.59 7.49
N PHE A 230 17.65 -5.32 7.27
CA PHE A 230 17.37 -4.36 8.33
C PHE A 230 16.19 -4.79 9.19
N VAL A 231 15.06 -5.14 8.57
CA VAL A 231 13.82 -5.50 9.28
C VAL A 231 13.91 -6.86 9.96
N LEU A 232 14.48 -7.86 9.26
CA LEU A 232 14.43 -9.25 9.71
C LEU A 232 15.64 -9.69 10.55
N LYS A 233 16.77 -8.95 10.51
CA LYS A 233 18.00 -9.33 11.22
C LYS A 233 18.45 -8.36 12.29
N THR A 234 18.10 -7.06 12.18
CA THR A 234 18.54 -6.10 13.19
C THR A 234 17.47 -5.93 14.27
N SER A 235 17.88 -5.80 15.54
CA SER A 235 16.96 -5.51 16.65
C SER A 235 16.25 -4.17 16.44
N VAL A 236 16.99 -3.15 15.99
CA VAL A 236 16.44 -1.80 15.73
C VAL A 236 15.37 -1.84 14.64
N GLY A 237 15.62 -2.53 13.52
CA GLY A 237 14.63 -2.69 12.45
C GLY A 237 13.41 -3.44 12.96
N TYR A 238 13.63 -4.53 13.70
CA TYR A 238 12.56 -5.29 14.34
C TYR A 238 11.69 -4.40 15.24
N ASP A 239 12.30 -3.65 16.16
CA ASP A 239 11.58 -2.83 17.14
C ASP A 239 10.78 -1.70 16.47
N ILE A 240 11.33 -1.07 15.43
CA ILE A 240 10.61 -0.05 14.64
C ILE A 240 9.38 -0.66 13.97
N PHE A 241 9.51 -1.81 13.33
CA PHE A 241 8.38 -2.45 12.64
C PHE A 241 7.39 -3.08 13.61
N ALA A 242 7.84 -3.58 14.75
CA ALA A 242 6.96 -4.02 15.83
C ALA A 242 6.14 -2.84 16.39
N PHE A 243 6.76 -1.66 16.57
CA PHE A 243 6.05 -0.45 16.99
C PHE A 243 4.99 0.00 15.97
N ILE A 244 5.33 0.02 14.66
CA ILE A 244 4.35 0.34 13.60
C ILE A 244 3.19 -0.66 13.61
N SER A 245 3.48 -1.94 13.81
CA SER A 245 2.48 -3.00 13.88
C SER A 245 1.56 -2.85 15.10
N GLU A 246 2.13 -2.48 16.24
CA GLU A 246 1.36 -2.21 17.47
C GLU A 246 0.46 -0.98 17.31
N MET A 247 0.95 0.08 16.66
CA MET A 247 0.10 1.23 16.31
C MET A 247 -1.08 0.81 15.42
N ALA A 248 -0.86 -0.04 14.42
CA ALA A 248 -1.93 -0.53 13.56
C ALA A 248 -2.96 -1.35 14.35
N ARG A 249 -2.52 -2.21 15.28
CA ARG A 249 -3.42 -2.97 16.17
C ARG A 249 -4.23 -2.07 17.10
N THR A 250 -3.59 -1.07 17.69
CA THR A 250 -4.29 -0.10 18.56
C THR A 250 -5.38 0.66 17.79
N LEU A 251 -5.12 1.00 16.51
CA LEU A 251 -6.15 1.61 15.65
C LEU A 251 -7.36 0.69 15.43
N LEU A 252 -7.14 -0.64 15.35
CA LEU A 252 -8.22 -1.61 15.27
C LEU A 252 -9.12 -1.57 16.52
N GLU A 253 -8.53 -1.43 17.70
CA GLU A 253 -9.28 -1.41 18.95
C GLU A 253 -10.16 -0.18 19.08
N PHE A 254 -9.69 0.99 18.68
CA PHE A 254 -10.54 2.19 18.61
C PHE A 254 -11.73 2.04 17.67
N ALA A 255 -11.58 1.32 16.57
CA ALA A 255 -12.70 1.03 15.67
C ALA A 255 -13.75 0.11 16.33
N LYS A 256 -13.33 -0.79 17.25
CA LYS A 256 -14.24 -1.63 18.01
C LYS A 256 -15.12 -0.81 18.98
N ASP A 257 -14.58 0.29 19.54
CA ASP A 257 -15.38 1.17 20.40
C ASP A 257 -16.49 1.87 19.61
N GLY A 258 -16.20 2.32 18.38
CA GLY A 258 -17.23 2.83 17.48
C GLY A 258 -18.28 1.78 17.11
N LEU A 259 -17.86 0.54 16.88
CA LEU A 259 -18.78 -0.57 16.60
C LEU A 259 -19.66 -0.92 17.82
N ARG A 260 -19.06 -0.92 19.02
CA ARG A 260 -19.78 -1.13 20.29
C ARG A 260 -20.91 -0.13 20.49
N PHE A 261 -20.67 1.13 20.13
CA PHE A 261 -21.71 2.17 20.17
C PHE A 261 -22.83 1.92 19.15
N LEU A 262 -22.51 1.39 17.97
CA LEU A 262 -23.49 1.15 16.89
C LEU A 262 -24.31 -0.15 17.09
N THR A 263 -23.84 -1.06 17.93
CA THR A 263 -24.42 -2.39 18.13
C THR A 263 -24.62 -2.66 19.63
N ASP A 264 -23.78 -3.50 20.21
CA ASP A 264 -23.74 -3.86 21.62
C ASP A 264 -22.31 -4.27 22.04
N ASP A 265 -22.15 -4.65 23.33
CA ASP A 265 -20.85 -5.07 23.87
C ASP A 265 -20.37 -6.45 23.35
N GLU A 266 -21.28 -7.32 22.90
CA GLU A 266 -20.94 -8.65 22.41
C GLU A 266 -20.47 -8.64 20.95
N VAL A 267 -21.08 -7.83 20.08
CA VAL A 267 -20.80 -7.83 18.63
C VAL A 267 -19.32 -7.59 18.33
N PRO A 268 -18.61 -6.64 18.94
CA PRO A 268 -17.17 -6.43 18.66
C PRO A 268 -16.26 -7.59 19.06
N THR A 269 -16.75 -8.54 19.87
CA THR A 269 -15.99 -9.74 20.27
C THR A 269 -16.09 -10.87 19.25
N ARG A 270 -17.07 -10.80 18.33
CA ARG A 270 -17.29 -11.81 17.30
C ARG A 270 -16.24 -11.69 16.19
N THR A 271 -15.72 -12.83 15.74
CA THR A 271 -14.69 -12.92 14.70
C THR A 271 -15.24 -12.93 13.26
N TRP A 272 -16.49 -12.47 13.06
CA TRP A 272 -17.08 -12.39 11.73
C TRP A 272 -16.38 -11.34 10.89
N PHE A 273 -16.18 -11.64 9.60
CA PHE A 273 -15.51 -10.73 8.66
C PHE A 273 -16.10 -9.31 8.65
N LEU A 274 -17.43 -9.19 8.58
CA LEU A 274 -18.12 -7.89 8.58
C LEU A 274 -17.85 -7.07 9.85
N ILE A 275 -17.63 -7.73 10.97
CA ILE A 275 -17.45 -7.11 12.30
C ILE A 275 -15.96 -6.78 12.52
N SER A 276 -15.07 -7.72 12.19
CA SER A 276 -13.67 -7.59 12.50
C SER A 276 -12.86 -6.78 11.47
N VAL A 277 -13.35 -6.68 10.22
CA VAL A 277 -12.58 -6.10 9.10
C VAL A 277 -13.17 -4.78 8.60
N VAL A 278 -14.49 -4.70 8.43
CA VAL A 278 -15.15 -3.54 7.80
C VAL A 278 -15.01 -2.25 8.63
N PRO A 279 -15.34 -2.22 9.93
CA PRO A 279 -15.25 -0.99 10.72
C PRO A 279 -13.82 -0.42 10.83
N PRO A 280 -12.77 -1.24 11.05
CA PRO A 280 -11.38 -0.78 11.00
C PRO A 280 -10.98 -0.13 9.68
N ILE A 281 -11.41 -0.68 8.55
CA ILE A 281 -11.12 -0.09 7.22
C ILE A 281 -11.74 1.30 7.10
N ILE A 282 -13.02 1.45 7.49
CA ILE A 282 -13.74 2.73 7.43
C ILE A 282 -13.02 3.77 8.30
N PHE A 283 -12.71 3.42 9.54
CA PHE A 283 -12.03 4.31 10.48
C PHE A 283 -10.64 4.71 9.98
N PHE A 284 -9.85 3.74 9.50
CA PHE A 284 -8.50 4.00 9.01
C PHE A 284 -8.50 4.95 7.80
N ILE A 285 -9.40 4.77 6.84
CA ILE A 285 -9.52 5.66 5.67
C ILE A 285 -9.91 7.07 6.10
N SER A 286 -10.82 7.21 7.09
CA SER A 286 -11.17 8.51 7.67
C SER A 286 -9.95 9.21 8.27
N LEU A 287 -9.14 8.46 9.03
CA LEU A 287 -7.92 8.98 9.65
C LEU A 287 -6.87 9.37 8.59
N VAL A 288 -6.69 8.55 7.55
CA VAL A 288 -5.76 8.85 6.45
C VAL A 288 -6.17 10.15 5.74
N GLN A 289 -7.46 10.36 5.46
CA GLN A 289 -7.95 11.60 4.85
C GLN A 289 -7.74 12.84 5.74
N LEU A 290 -7.90 12.66 7.06
CA LEU A 290 -7.58 13.71 8.03
C LEU A 290 -6.08 14.07 8.00
N LEU A 291 -5.19 13.07 8.03
CA LEU A 291 -3.74 13.26 7.95
C LEU A 291 -3.31 13.89 6.62
N TYR A 292 -4.00 13.53 5.54
CA TYR A 292 -3.82 14.12 4.23
C TYR A 292 -4.21 15.60 4.24
N HIS A 293 -5.39 15.96 4.77
CA HIS A 293 -5.83 17.36 4.91
C HIS A 293 -4.86 18.21 5.75
N CYS A 294 -4.28 17.63 6.80
CA CYS A 294 -3.26 18.29 7.64
C CYS A 294 -1.89 18.44 6.95
N GLY A 295 -1.70 17.87 5.76
CA GLY A 295 -0.42 17.92 5.03
C GLY A 295 0.68 17.01 5.61
N LEU A 296 0.37 16.21 6.63
CA LEU A 296 1.35 15.34 7.29
C LEU A 296 1.75 14.18 6.38
N LEU A 297 0.76 13.57 5.73
CA LEU A 297 0.98 12.44 4.84
C LEU A 297 1.74 12.86 3.57
N GLN A 298 1.40 14.01 2.96
CA GLN A 298 2.13 14.55 1.80
C GLN A 298 3.59 14.86 2.14
N TRP A 299 3.83 15.43 3.33
CA TRP A 299 5.20 15.69 3.79
C TRP A 299 6.00 14.39 3.91
N PHE A 300 5.41 13.37 4.52
CA PHE A 300 6.04 12.06 4.71
C PHE A 300 6.32 11.39 3.36
N ILE A 301 5.32 11.26 2.50
CA ILE A 301 5.45 10.68 1.14
C ILE A 301 6.52 11.43 0.35
N GLY A 302 6.50 12.78 0.38
CA GLY A 302 7.49 13.59 -0.33
C GLY A 302 8.93 13.33 0.12
N LYS A 303 9.18 13.09 1.41
CA LYS A 303 10.53 12.77 1.92
C LYS A 303 11.00 11.38 1.47
N PHE A 304 10.12 10.40 1.51
CA PHE A 304 10.42 9.06 1.03
C PHE A 304 10.59 9.02 -0.50
N ALA A 305 9.77 9.75 -1.25
CA ALA A 305 9.88 9.85 -2.69
C ALA A 305 11.23 10.43 -3.13
N ILE A 306 11.74 11.45 -2.42
CA ILE A 306 13.07 12.02 -2.66
C ILE A 306 14.16 10.95 -2.53
N PHE A 307 14.07 10.08 -1.52
CA PHE A 307 15.05 9.00 -1.32
C PHE A 307 15.08 8.05 -2.53
N PHE A 308 13.93 7.55 -2.97
CA PHE A 308 13.86 6.63 -4.11
C PHE A 308 14.22 7.31 -5.45
N PHE A 309 13.80 8.56 -5.64
CA PHE A 309 14.16 9.35 -6.80
C PHE A 309 15.69 9.44 -6.99
N TRP A 310 16.40 9.77 -5.91
CA TRP A 310 17.87 9.87 -5.96
C TRP A 310 18.58 8.52 -6.05
N THR A 311 18.10 7.52 -5.31
CA THR A 311 18.73 6.20 -5.23
C THR A 311 18.51 5.39 -6.49
N LEU A 312 17.28 5.40 -7.02
CA LEU A 312 16.90 4.54 -8.15
C LEU A 312 16.83 5.29 -9.48
N ARG A 313 16.97 6.61 -9.49
CA ARG A 313 16.88 7.46 -10.69
C ARG A 313 15.61 7.21 -11.50
N VAL A 314 14.48 7.10 -10.83
CA VAL A 314 13.15 7.00 -11.41
C VAL A 314 12.53 8.40 -11.56
N SER A 315 11.40 8.55 -12.27
CA SER A 315 10.73 9.83 -12.39
C SER A 315 10.10 10.29 -11.07
N GLY A 316 9.83 11.58 -10.93
CA GLY A 316 9.20 12.12 -9.73
C GLY A 316 7.82 11.55 -9.47
N ALA A 317 7.00 11.36 -10.52
CA ALA A 317 5.68 10.75 -10.43
C ALA A 317 5.76 9.29 -9.98
N GLU A 318 6.66 8.50 -10.56
CA GLU A 318 6.90 7.11 -10.17
C GLU A 318 7.32 6.97 -8.70
N ALA A 319 8.24 7.83 -8.24
CA ALA A 319 8.70 7.82 -6.86
C ALA A 319 7.59 8.16 -5.87
N VAL A 320 6.74 9.14 -6.18
CA VAL A 320 5.60 9.54 -5.35
C VAL A 320 4.60 8.41 -5.23
N VAL A 321 4.17 7.81 -6.36
CA VAL A 321 3.19 6.72 -6.35
C VAL A 321 3.74 5.49 -5.64
N ALA A 322 4.98 5.06 -5.96
CA ALA A 322 5.59 3.88 -5.34
C ALA A 322 5.67 4.02 -3.81
N THR A 323 5.96 5.23 -3.32
CA THR A 323 6.05 5.51 -1.89
C THR A 323 4.67 5.62 -1.22
N ALA A 324 3.68 6.16 -1.93
CA ALA A 324 2.35 6.41 -1.39
C ALA A 324 1.49 5.14 -1.31
N THR A 325 1.61 4.25 -2.29
CA THR A 325 0.73 3.08 -2.45
C THR A 325 0.61 2.20 -1.20
N PRO A 326 1.68 1.90 -0.44
CA PRO A 326 1.56 1.11 0.80
C PRO A 326 0.71 1.77 1.90
N PHE A 327 0.50 3.08 1.82
CA PHE A 327 -0.24 3.82 2.85
C PHE A 327 -1.68 4.11 2.44
N VAL A 328 -1.89 4.54 1.19
CA VAL A 328 -3.20 5.02 0.73
C VAL A 328 -3.92 4.06 -0.23
N GLY A 329 -3.21 3.15 -0.86
CA GLY A 329 -3.80 2.17 -1.77
C GLY A 329 -3.53 2.46 -3.26
N GLN A 330 -3.91 1.50 -4.11
CA GLN A 330 -3.57 1.55 -5.54
C GLN A 330 -4.30 2.64 -6.32
N GLY A 331 -5.55 2.96 -5.96
CA GLY A 331 -6.35 3.98 -6.65
C GLY A 331 -6.01 5.38 -6.18
N GLU A 332 -5.96 5.56 -4.87
CA GLU A 332 -5.71 6.85 -4.22
C GLU A 332 -4.27 7.35 -4.47
N SER A 333 -3.30 6.45 -4.59
CA SER A 333 -1.92 6.83 -4.92
C SER A 333 -1.80 7.45 -6.31
N ALA A 334 -2.61 6.98 -7.28
CA ALA A 334 -2.67 7.57 -8.62
C ALA A 334 -3.29 8.98 -8.60
N MET A 335 -4.24 9.26 -7.71
CA MET A 335 -4.81 10.59 -7.55
C MET A 335 -3.77 11.64 -7.13
N LEU A 336 -2.73 11.25 -6.38
CA LEU A 336 -1.65 12.15 -6.00
C LEU A 336 -0.87 12.73 -7.20
N ILE A 337 -0.92 12.05 -8.33
CA ILE A 337 -0.25 12.47 -9.55
C ILE A 337 -1.23 12.83 -10.67
N LYS A 338 -2.53 13.02 -10.36
CA LYS A 338 -3.60 13.33 -11.31
C LYS A 338 -3.18 14.37 -12.38
N PRO A 339 -2.58 15.52 -12.04
CA PRO A 339 -2.20 16.52 -13.04
C PRO A 339 -1.13 16.04 -14.04
N PHE A 340 -0.36 15.01 -13.69
CA PHE A 340 0.71 14.48 -14.54
C PHE A 340 0.24 13.32 -15.43
N ILE A 341 -0.83 12.60 -15.06
CA ILE A 341 -1.28 11.38 -15.76
C ILE A 341 -1.49 11.58 -17.27
N PRO A 342 -2.07 12.71 -17.76
CA PRO A 342 -2.20 12.95 -19.18
C PRO A 342 -0.88 12.96 -19.95
N HIS A 343 0.20 13.28 -19.28
CA HIS A 343 1.54 13.47 -19.84
C HIS A 343 2.53 12.35 -19.52
N LEU A 344 2.11 11.33 -18.76
CA LEU A 344 2.97 10.20 -18.42
C LEU A 344 3.27 9.34 -19.66
N THR A 345 4.48 8.80 -19.72
CA THR A 345 4.86 7.78 -20.71
C THR A 345 4.14 6.47 -20.44
N LEU A 346 4.11 5.57 -21.43
CA LEU A 346 3.56 4.22 -21.22
C LEU A 346 4.32 3.43 -20.15
N ALA A 347 5.63 3.67 -20.00
CA ALA A 347 6.44 3.04 -18.98
C ALA A 347 6.14 3.58 -17.58
N GLU A 348 5.87 4.89 -17.44
CA GLU A 348 5.42 5.49 -16.19
C GLU A 348 4.03 4.98 -15.79
N ILE A 349 3.07 4.88 -16.73
CA ILE A 349 1.75 4.30 -16.47
C ILE A 349 1.88 2.84 -16.03
N HIS A 350 2.69 2.05 -16.73
CA HIS A 350 3.00 0.67 -16.34
C HIS A 350 3.58 0.58 -14.93
N GLN A 351 4.50 1.49 -14.57
CA GLN A 351 5.09 1.55 -13.23
C GLN A 351 4.06 1.90 -12.15
N VAL A 352 3.22 2.90 -12.38
CA VAL A 352 2.12 3.30 -11.47
C VAL A 352 1.21 2.10 -11.18
N MET A 353 0.80 1.37 -12.23
CA MET A 353 -0.02 0.18 -12.09
C MET A 353 0.72 -0.96 -11.38
N THR A 354 1.98 -1.20 -11.74
CA THR A 354 2.82 -2.25 -11.10
C THR A 354 2.97 -2.01 -9.60
N CYS A 355 3.18 -0.77 -9.16
CA CYS A 355 3.22 -0.43 -7.74
C CYS A 355 1.92 -0.78 -7.04
N GLY A 356 0.78 -0.46 -7.66
CA GLY A 356 -0.53 -0.80 -7.13
C GLY A 356 -0.73 -2.30 -6.92
N PHE A 357 -0.29 -3.12 -7.88
CA PHE A 357 -0.41 -4.58 -7.80
C PHE A 357 0.63 -5.23 -6.87
N ALA A 358 1.79 -4.63 -6.69
CA ALA A 358 2.90 -5.19 -5.92
C ALA A 358 2.76 -5.05 -4.41
N THR A 359 1.84 -4.23 -3.93
CA THR A 359 1.66 -3.95 -2.50
C THR A 359 0.19 -3.95 -2.10
N ILE A 360 -0.08 -3.89 -0.80
CA ILE A 360 -1.42 -3.72 -0.23
C ILE A 360 -1.59 -2.31 0.29
N ALA A 361 -2.83 -1.86 0.46
CA ALA A 361 -3.14 -0.58 1.10
C ALA A 361 -3.06 -0.67 2.63
N GLY A 362 -2.69 0.42 3.29
CA GLY A 362 -2.67 0.51 4.75
C GLY A 362 -4.01 0.19 5.40
N SER A 363 -5.12 0.59 4.78
CA SER A 363 -6.47 0.27 5.25
C SER A 363 -6.78 -1.22 5.26
N VAL A 364 -6.35 -1.93 4.22
CA VAL A 364 -6.59 -3.37 4.08
C VAL A 364 -5.58 -4.17 4.92
N LEU A 365 -4.36 -3.66 5.12
CA LEU A 365 -3.37 -4.20 6.07
C LEU A 365 -3.98 -4.42 7.46
N VAL A 366 -4.72 -3.42 7.93
CA VAL A 366 -5.43 -3.48 9.23
C VAL A 366 -6.42 -4.64 9.24
N GLY A 367 -7.16 -4.84 8.13
CA GLY A 367 -8.06 -5.99 7.95
C GLY A 367 -7.34 -7.34 8.02
N TYR A 368 -6.15 -7.48 7.43
CA TYR A 368 -5.38 -8.74 7.49
C TYR A 368 -4.82 -9.01 8.89
N ILE A 369 -4.43 -7.98 9.62
CA ILE A 369 -4.03 -8.12 11.03
C ILE A 369 -5.18 -8.68 11.87
N SER A 370 -6.42 -8.24 11.61
CA SER A 370 -7.61 -8.74 12.32
C SER A 370 -7.94 -10.20 11.98
N LEU A 371 -7.49 -10.73 10.82
CA LEU A 371 -7.55 -12.16 10.50
C LEU A 371 -6.51 -13.00 11.27
N GLY A 372 -5.65 -12.41 12.09
CA GLY A 372 -4.62 -13.09 12.87
C GLY A 372 -3.26 -13.20 12.18
N LEU A 373 -3.06 -12.53 11.05
CA LEU A 373 -1.76 -12.50 10.37
C LEU A 373 -0.74 -11.66 11.14
N ASN A 374 0.54 -12.00 10.97
CA ASN A 374 1.62 -11.27 11.61
C ASN A 374 1.78 -9.88 10.98
N ALA A 375 1.41 -8.84 11.75
CA ALA A 375 1.44 -7.45 11.32
C ALA A 375 2.83 -6.99 10.85
N GLN A 376 3.90 -7.45 11.50
CA GLN A 376 5.26 -7.06 11.16
C GLN A 376 5.69 -7.63 9.80
N VAL A 377 5.32 -8.87 9.51
CA VAL A 377 5.59 -9.51 8.21
C VAL A 377 4.87 -8.75 7.10
N LEU A 378 3.61 -8.38 7.31
CA LEU A 378 2.82 -7.61 6.35
C LEU A 378 3.40 -6.21 6.11
N VAL A 379 3.71 -5.45 7.17
CA VAL A 379 4.29 -4.11 7.05
C VAL A 379 5.65 -4.15 6.35
N SER A 380 6.51 -5.13 6.71
CA SER A 380 7.80 -5.27 6.05
C SER A 380 7.66 -5.62 4.57
N SER A 381 6.69 -6.47 4.21
CA SER A 381 6.39 -6.79 2.82
C SER A 381 5.99 -5.55 2.02
N CYS A 382 5.13 -4.70 2.59
CA CYS A 382 4.72 -3.44 1.95
C CYS A 382 5.91 -2.52 1.65
N ILE A 383 6.82 -2.34 2.62
CA ILE A 383 7.98 -1.46 2.45
C ILE A 383 9.01 -2.06 1.46
N MET A 384 9.22 -3.39 1.50
CA MET A 384 10.10 -4.08 0.55
C MET A 384 9.56 -4.05 -0.89
N SER A 385 8.24 -3.99 -1.07
CA SER A 385 7.62 -3.95 -2.39
C SER A 385 7.86 -2.62 -3.12
N ILE A 386 8.19 -1.53 -2.43
CA ILE A 386 8.47 -0.22 -3.05
C ILE A 386 9.65 -0.33 -4.04
N PRO A 387 10.89 -0.63 -3.61
CA PRO A 387 12.01 -0.75 -4.54
C PRO A 387 11.88 -1.95 -5.48
N ALA A 388 11.21 -3.03 -5.06
CA ALA A 388 10.96 -4.20 -5.89
C ALA A 388 10.08 -3.85 -7.10
N SER A 389 8.96 -3.18 -6.90
CA SER A 389 8.04 -2.79 -7.98
C SER A 389 8.69 -1.84 -8.99
N LEU A 390 9.51 -0.90 -8.50
CA LEU A 390 10.30 0.00 -9.34
C LEU A 390 11.30 -0.76 -10.22
N ALA A 391 12.05 -1.71 -9.63
CA ALA A 391 13.01 -2.53 -10.36
C ALA A 391 12.33 -3.45 -11.38
N VAL A 392 11.29 -4.18 -10.97
CA VAL A 392 10.58 -5.16 -11.78
C VAL A 392 9.84 -4.51 -12.95
N SER A 393 9.18 -3.37 -12.71
CA SER A 393 8.50 -2.65 -13.78
C SER A 393 9.49 -2.15 -14.84
N LYS A 394 10.60 -1.52 -14.43
CA LYS A 394 11.62 -1.03 -15.36
C LYS A 394 12.39 -2.15 -16.07
N LEU A 395 12.43 -3.35 -15.50
CA LEU A 395 12.97 -4.54 -16.14
C LEU A 395 12.03 -5.04 -17.26
N ARG A 396 10.74 -5.12 -16.97
CA ARG A 396 9.71 -5.62 -17.88
C ARG A 396 9.31 -4.62 -18.96
N TYR A 397 9.17 -3.35 -18.56
CA TYR A 397 8.70 -2.25 -19.41
C TYR A 397 9.64 -1.05 -19.26
N PRO A 398 10.82 -1.10 -19.87
CA PRO A 398 11.82 -0.04 -19.78
C PRO A 398 11.34 1.24 -20.45
N GLU A 399 11.85 2.38 -19.98
CA GLU A 399 11.56 3.68 -20.54
C GLU A 399 12.15 3.85 -21.92
N THR A 400 11.33 4.25 -22.87
CA THR A 400 11.72 4.49 -24.27
C THR A 400 11.54 5.93 -24.71
N GLU A 401 10.87 6.74 -23.88
CA GLU A 401 10.48 8.12 -24.15
C GLU A 401 11.11 9.05 -23.09
N GLU A 402 11.14 10.35 -23.36
CA GLU A 402 11.60 11.35 -22.40
C GLU A 402 10.50 11.65 -21.38
N THR A 403 10.81 11.51 -20.10
CA THR A 403 9.85 11.76 -19.01
C THR A 403 9.82 13.23 -18.63
N ILE A 404 8.63 13.84 -18.58
CA ILE A 404 8.44 15.26 -18.23
C ILE A 404 8.78 15.51 -16.75
N SER A 405 8.58 14.52 -15.87
CA SER A 405 8.84 14.61 -14.44
C SER A 405 10.29 14.30 -14.03
N SER A 406 11.22 14.22 -14.99
CA SER A 406 12.61 13.79 -14.76
C SER A 406 13.47 14.72 -13.89
N GLY A 407 13.01 15.89 -13.50
CA GLY A 407 13.79 16.86 -12.73
C GLY A 407 13.18 17.39 -11.44
N LYS A 408 11.90 17.11 -11.14
CA LYS A 408 11.22 17.75 -10.02
C LYS A 408 10.21 16.82 -9.35
N ILE A 409 10.32 16.68 -8.02
CA ILE A 409 9.31 16.03 -7.21
C ILE A 409 8.34 17.11 -6.73
N THR A 410 7.13 17.11 -7.23
CA THR A 410 6.01 17.90 -6.71
C THR A 410 4.88 16.96 -6.36
N VAL A 411 4.45 16.98 -5.11
CA VAL A 411 3.16 16.41 -4.72
C VAL A 411 2.15 17.53 -4.91
N PRO A 412 1.25 17.45 -5.90
CA PRO A 412 0.27 18.49 -6.14
C PRO A 412 -0.65 18.66 -4.93
N GLU A 413 -1.11 19.89 -4.72
CA GLU A 413 -2.19 20.12 -3.78
C GLU A 413 -3.52 19.69 -4.42
N ASP A 414 -4.41 19.11 -3.61
CA ASP A 414 -5.72 18.64 -4.04
C ASP A 414 -6.57 19.81 -4.56
N GLU A 415 -7.17 19.64 -5.74
CA GLU A 415 -8.07 20.64 -6.32
C GLU A 415 -9.39 20.72 -5.52
N GLU A 416 -9.81 19.61 -4.91
CA GLU A 416 -11.02 19.51 -4.06
C GLU A 416 -10.65 19.50 -2.56
N LYS A 417 -10.06 20.59 -2.06
CA LYS A 417 -9.73 20.70 -0.62
C LYS A 417 -11.01 20.67 0.22
N ALA A 418 -11.07 19.70 1.14
CA ALA A 418 -12.10 19.74 2.17
C ALA A 418 -12.09 21.07 2.92
N ALA A 419 -13.26 21.62 3.22
CA ALA A 419 -13.40 22.94 3.83
C ALA A 419 -12.73 23.03 5.21
N ASN A 420 -12.68 21.95 5.96
CA ASN A 420 -12.01 21.82 7.25
C ASN A 420 -11.65 20.36 7.56
N ALA A 421 -10.92 20.14 8.65
CA ALA A 421 -10.46 18.83 9.09
C ALA A 421 -11.61 17.84 9.33
N LEU A 422 -12.72 18.31 9.91
CA LEU A 422 -13.89 17.45 10.16
C LEU A 422 -14.58 17.03 8.85
N HIS A 423 -14.67 17.93 7.88
CA HIS A 423 -15.16 17.62 6.54
C HIS A 423 -14.26 16.58 5.83
N ALA A 424 -12.94 16.72 5.95
CA ALA A 424 -12.00 15.72 5.42
C ALA A 424 -12.20 14.34 6.07
N PHE A 425 -12.38 14.31 7.39
CA PHE A 425 -12.65 13.08 8.14
C PHE A 425 -13.98 12.42 7.71
N ALA A 426 -15.04 13.20 7.55
CA ALA A 426 -16.35 12.71 7.11
C ALA A 426 -16.31 12.18 5.66
N ASN A 427 -15.62 12.88 4.74
CA ASN A 427 -15.39 12.41 3.37
C ASN A 427 -14.59 11.09 3.36
N GLY A 428 -13.62 10.98 4.27
CA GLY A 428 -12.84 9.75 4.47
C GLY A 428 -13.73 8.59 4.96
N ALA A 429 -14.66 8.84 5.88
CA ALA A 429 -15.62 7.83 6.34
C ALA A 429 -16.50 7.32 5.19
N TRP A 430 -17.02 8.23 4.36
CA TRP A 430 -17.82 7.87 3.21
C TRP A 430 -17.03 7.06 2.16
N LEU A 431 -15.79 7.46 1.89
CA LEU A 431 -14.88 6.71 1.04
C LEU A 431 -14.61 5.32 1.62
N GLY A 432 -14.41 5.24 2.94
CA GLY A 432 -14.21 3.99 3.68
C GLY A 432 -15.39 3.02 3.53
N VAL A 433 -16.62 3.52 3.61
CA VAL A 433 -17.83 2.71 3.37
C VAL A 433 -17.85 2.17 1.94
N LYS A 434 -17.53 3.00 0.94
CA LYS A 434 -17.47 2.56 -0.46
C LYS A 434 -16.42 1.45 -0.67
N VAL A 435 -15.22 1.63 -0.11
CA VAL A 435 -14.13 0.65 -0.22
C VAL A 435 -14.50 -0.66 0.49
N ALA A 436 -14.97 -0.57 1.72
CA ALA A 436 -15.39 -1.74 2.49
C ALA A 436 -16.57 -2.46 1.83
N GLY A 437 -17.58 -1.73 1.35
CA GLY A 437 -18.71 -2.27 0.60
C GLY A 437 -18.28 -2.98 -0.68
N MET A 438 -17.34 -2.41 -1.43
CA MET A 438 -16.78 -3.05 -2.63
C MET A 438 -16.05 -4.35 -2.28
N ILE A 439 -15.26 -4.37 -1.19
CA ILE A 439 -14.56 -5.57 -0.72
C ILE A 439 -15.58 -6.66 -0.37
N VAL A 440 -16.61 -6.34 0.40
CA VAL A 440 -17.66 -7.29 0.79
C VAL A 440 -18.41 -7.85 -0.42
N ALA A 441 -18.84 -6.99 -1.34
CA ALA A 441 -19.55 -7.41 -2.54
C ALA A 441 -18.67 -8.29 -3.45
N THR A 442 -17.43 -7.90 -3.67
CA THR A 442 -16.49 -8.66 -4.48
C THR A 442 -16.18 -10.01 -3.85
N LEU A 443 -15.93 -10.07 -2.54
CA LEU A 443 -15.70 -11.33 -1.83
C LEU A 443 -16.90 -12.27 -1.95
N LEU A 444 -18.12 -11.76 -1.74
CA LEU A 444 -19.33 -12.54 -1.88
C LEU A 444 -19.45 -13.17 -3.27
N CYS A 445 -19.32 -12.34 -4.31
CA CYS A 445 -19.42 -12.79 -5.70
C CYS A 445 -18.32 -13.79 -6.07
N VAL A 446 -17.07 -13.50 -5.71
CA VAL A 446 -15.92 -14.35 -6.05
C VAL A 446 -15.98 -15.69 -5.33
N ILE A 447 -16.29 -15.70 -4.03
CA ILE A 447 -16.43 -16.96 -3.27
C ILE A 447 -17.58 -17.81 -3.81
N SER A 448 -18.72 -17.20 -4.15
CA SER A 448 -19.84 -17.89 -4.76
C SER A 448 -19.49 -18.45 -6.14
N PHE A 449 -18.75 -17.71 -6.95
CA PHE A 449 -18.29 -18.15 -8.26
C PHE A 449 -17.29 -19.32 -8.15
N VAL A 450 -16.33 -19.24 -7.23
CA VAL A 450 -15.39 -20.34 -6.96
C VAL A 450 -16.12 -21.59 -6.48
N ALA A 451 -17.14 -21.43 -5.61
CA ALA A 451 -17.97 -22.56 -5.16
C ALA A 451 -18.74 -23.20 -6.33
N LEU A 452 -19.26 -22.39 -7.28
CA LEU A 452 -19.88 -22.91 -8.50
C LEU A 452 -18.88 -23.71 -9.35
N VAL A 453 -17.69 -23.14 -9.59
CA VAL A 453 -16.64 -23.81 -10.35
C VAL A 453 -16.22 -25.11 -9.69
N ASN A 454 -16.02 -25.11 -8.37
CA ASN A 454 -15.67 -26.30 -7.59
C ASN A 454 -16.79 -27.35 -7.61
N GLY A 455 -18.05 -26.93 -7.61
CA GLY A 455 -19.21 -27.83 -7.78
C GLY A 455 -19.17 -28.56 -9.13
N LEU A 456 -18.90 -27.83 -10.21
CA LEU A 456 -18.77 -28.38 -11.56
C LEU A 456 -17.55 -29.29 -11.70
N LEU A 457 -16.39 -28.86 -11.20
CA LEU A 457 -15.16 -29.65 -11.22
C LEU A 457 -15.29 -30.93 -10.39
N GLY A 458 -15.89 -30.83 -9.20
CA GLY A 458 -16.13 -32.00 -8.33
C GLY A 458 -17.12 -32.98 -8.94
N TRP A 459 -18.16 -32.50 -9.66
CA TRP A 459 -19.05 -33.37 -10.41
C TRP A 459 -18.28 -34.10 -11.53
N TRP A 460 -17.47 -33.38 -12.31
CA TRP A 460 -16.66 -33.92 -13.39
C TRP A 460 -15.57 -34.88 -12.86
N GLY A 461 -14.93 -34.52 -11.74
CA GLY A 461 -13.96 -35.37 -11.05
C GLY A 461 -14.55 -36.74 -10.68
N ARG A 462 -15.75 -36.73 -10.06
CA ARG A 462 -16.46 -38.00 -9.73
C ARG A 462 -16.80 -38.81 -10.98
N TYR A 463 -17.19 -38.17 -12.06
CA TYR A 463 -17.46 -38.85 -13.34
C TYR A 463 -16.21 -39.55 -13.90
N LEU A 464 -15.04 -38.97 -13.70
CA LEU A 464 -13.74 -39.53 -14.10
C LEU A 464 -13.09 -40.41 -13.03
N ASN A 465 -13.81 -40.78 -11.95
CA ASN A 465 -13.30 -41.50 -10.78
C ASN A 465 -12.13 -40.81 -10.04
N ILE A 466 -12.01 -39.48 -10.15
CA ILE A 466 -11.07 -38.67 -9.39
C ILE A 466 -11.80 -38.17 -8.14
N SER A 467 -11.77 -38.96 -7.04
CA SER A 467 -12.52 -38.64 -5.83
C SER A 467 -11.64 -38.28 -4.63
N ASN A 468 -10.37 -38.69 -4.64
CA ASN A 468 -9.44 -38.44 -3.53
C ASN A 468 -8.02 -38.11 -4.05
N PRO A 469 -7.59 -36.84 -3.96
CA PRO A 469 -8.35 -35.66 -3.52
C PRO A 469 -9.46 -35.25 -4.52
N PRO A 470 -10.53 -34.57 -4.05
CA PRO A 470 -11.57 -34.07 -4.95
C PRO A 470 -11.00 -33.01 -5.90
N LEU A 471 -11.45 -33.07 -7.16
CA LEU A 471 -11.01 -32.09 -8.16
C LEU A 471 -11.62 -30.70 -7.84
N THR A 472 -10.77 -29.76 -7.44
CA THR A 472 -11.13 -28.37 -7.14
C THR A 472 -10.25 -27.40 -7.91
N LEU A 473 -10.69 -26.14 -8.04
CA LEU A 473 -9.91 -25.08 -8.66
C LEU A 473 -8.59 -24.86 -7.90
N GLU A 474 -8.65 -24.87 -6.58
CA GLU A 474 -7.49 -24.69 -5.70
C GLU A 474 -6.45 -25.79 -5.94
N LEU A 475 -6.87 -27.04 -6.05
CA LEU A 475 -5.98 -28.17 -6.35
C LEU A 475 -5.29 -27.99 -7.71
N ILE A 476 -6.04 -27.61 -8.74
CA ILE A 476 -5.49 -27.37 -10.09
C ILE A 476 -4.45 -26.24 -10.02
N LEU A 477 -4.80 -25.12 -9.37
CA LEU A 477 -3.89 -24.00 -9.20
C LEU A 477 -2.67 -24.38 -8.36
N GLY A 478 -2.83 -25.23 -7.36
CA GLY A 478 -1.74 -25.77 -6.55
C GLY A 478 -0.69 -26.47 -7.42
N TYR A 479 -1.11 -27.30 -8.34
CA TYR A 479 -0.20 -27.97 -9.29
C TYR A 479 0.40 -27.00 -10.32
N VAL A 480 -0.37 -26.03 -10.83
CA VAL A 480 0.13 -25.02 -11.77
C VAL A 480 1.22 -24.16 -11.12
N PHE A 481 1.03 -23.74 -9.85
CA PHE A 481 1.99 -22.92 -9.12
C PHE A 481 2.99 -23.71 -8.27
N TYR A 482 2.95 -25.04 -8.31
CA TYR A 482 3.91 -25.92 -7.62
C TYR A 482 5.38 -25.57 -7.98
N PRO A 483 5.75 -25.42 -9.28
CA PRO A 483 7.11 -25.04 -9.65
C PRO A 483 7.49 -23.65 -9.11
N VAL A 484 6.53 -22.73 -9.05
CA VAL A 484 6.75 -21.39 -8.49
C VAL A 484 7.03 -21.49 -6.99
N ALA A 485 6.23 -22.24 -6.23
CA ALA A 485 6.46 -22.49 -4.81
C ALA A 485 7.83 -23.11 -4.54
N TRP A 486 8.26 -24.06 -5.39
CA TRP A 486 9.58 -24.66 -5.30
C TRP A 486 10.70 -23.62 -5.53
N CYS A 487 10.56 -22.77 -6.54
CA CYS A 487 11.51 -21.68 -6.81
C CYS A 487 11.61 -20.67 -5.66
N LEU A 488 10.55 -20.50 -4.88
CA LEU A 488 10.57 -19.64 -3.67
C LEU A 488 11.29 -20.31 -2.49
N GLY A 489 11.69 -21.57 -2.59
CA GLY A 489 12.39 -22.32 -1.53
C GLY A 489 11.46 -22.90 -0.47
N VAL A 490 10.20 -23.10 -0.79
CA VAL A 490 9.22 -23.76 0.09
C VAL A 490 9.64 -25.21 0.34
N PRO A 491 9.58 -25.73 1.59
CA PRO A 491 9.80 -27.13 1.90
C PRO A 491 8.87 -28.07 1.12
N ASN A 492 9.39 -29.23 0.69
CA ASN A 492 8.68 -30.16 -0.21
C ASN A 492 7.28 -30.56 0.28
N LYS A 493 7.09 -30.69 1.60
CA LYS A 493 5.79 -31.06 2.20
C LYS A 493 4.69 -29.99 2.01
N ASP A 494 5.07 -28.73 1.84
CA ASP A 494 4.14 -27.59 1.79
C ASP A 494 4.01 -26.98 0.39
N LEU A 495 4.69 -27.55 -0.64
CA LEU A 495 4.73 -26.99 -2.00
C LEU A 495 3.34 -26.84 -2.62
N LEU A 496 2.51 -27.87 -2.51
CA LEU A 496 1.16 -27.84 -3.07
C LEU A 496 0.30 -26.78 -2.38
N VAL A 497 0.35 -26.72 -1.05
CA VAL A 497 -0.44 -25.78 -0.26
C VAL A 497 -0.05 -24.32 -0.54
N VAL A 498 1.25 -24.03 -0.64
CA VAL A 498 1.73 -22.69 -1.00
C VAL A 498 1.40 -22.36 -2.46
N GLY A 499 1.48 -23.34 -3.36
CA GLY A 499 1.03 -23.20 -4.75
C GLY A 499 -0.46 -22.85 -4.83
N GLU A 500 -1.31 -23.52 -4.06
CA GLU A 500 -2.75 -23.23 -3.93
C GLU A 500 -2.98 -21.78 -3.46
N LEU A 501 -2.30 -21.34 -2.39
CA LEU A 501 -2.44 -19.98 -1.87
C LEU A 501 -2.03 -18.92 -2.89
N ILE A 502 -0.94 -19.14 -3.64
CA ILE A 502 -0.52 -18.25 -4.72
C ILE A 502 -1.57 -18.23 -5.84
N GLY A 503 -2.11 -19.39 -6.21
CA GLY A 503 -3.15 -19.52 -7.22
C GLY A 503 -4.43 -18.80 -6.81
N ILE A 504 -4.91 -19.05 -5.60
CA ILE A 504 -6.08 -18.38 -5.02
C ILE A 504 -5.89 -16.86 -5.06
N LYS A 505 -4.72 -16.37 -4.60
CA LYS A 505 -4.42 -14.93 -4.63
C LYS A 505 -4.52 -14.33 -6.03
N ILE A 506 -4.01 -15.00 -7.05
CA ILE A 506 -3.95 -14.46 -8.42
C ILE A 506 -5.33 -14.49 -9.09
N ILE A 507 -6.05 -15.60 -8.96
CA ILE A 507 -7.34 -15.78 -9.65
C ILE A 507 -8.47 -15.07 -8.90
N THR A 508 -8.47 -15.15 -7.57
CA THR A 508 -9.51 -14.55 -6.73
C THR A 508 -9.01 -13.23 -6.13
N ASN A 509 -8.41 -13.28 -4.96
CA ASN A 509 -7.77 -12.17 -4.28
C ASN A 509 -6.90 -12.66 -3.10
N GLU A 510 -6.06 -11.75 -2.60
CA GLU A 510 -5.19 -11.98 -1.45
C GLU A 510 -5.96 -12.18 -0.15
N PHE A 511 -7.18 -11.61 -0.05
CA PHE A 511 -8.02 -11.73 1.15
C PHE A 511 -8.42 -13.17 1.40
N LEU A 512 -8.85 -13.88 0.35
CA LEU A 512 -9.22 -15.29 0.44
C LEU A 512 -8.01 -16.16 0.75
N ALA A 513 -6.86 -15.88 0.11
CA ALA A 513 -5.61 -16.57 0.41
C ALA A 513 -5.19 -16.39 1.87
N PHE A 514 -5.29 -15.18 2.41
CA PHE A 514 -4.98 -14.89 3.80
C PHE A 514 -5.97 -15.51 4.79
N LYS A 515 -7.27 -15.53 4.45
CA LYS A 515 -8.28 -16.22 5.25
C LYS A 515 -7.98 -17.73 5.32
N SER A 516 -7.61 -18.37 4.22
CA SER A 516 -7.18 -19.77 4.20
C SER A 516 -5.92 -19.98 5.03
N LEU A 517 -4.89 -19.15 4.84
CA LEU A 517 -3.62 -19.23 5.58
C LEU A 517 -3.80 -19.06 7.11
N SER A 518 -4.82 -18.29 7.54
CA SER A 518 -5.15 -18.07 8.96
C SER A 518 -6.12 -19.10 9.53
N SER A 519 -6.62 -20.02 8.71
CA SER A 519 -7.56 -21.02 9.18
C SER A 519 -6.87 -22.05 10.08
N ASN A 520 -7.62 -22.58 11.05
CA ASN A 520 -7.17 -23.69 11.91
C ASN A 520 -7.42 -25.07 11.29
N ALA A 521 -7.77 -25.11 10.00
CA ALA A 521 -8.01 -26.35 9.27
C ALA A 521 -6.73 -26.88 8.61
N GLU A 522 -6.65 -28.20 8.44
CA GLU A 522 -5.65 -28.80 7.58
C GLU A 522 -5.94 -28.45 6.09
N PRO A 523 -4.91 -28.24 5.27
CA PRO A 523 -3.47 -28.43 5.54
C PRO A 523 -2.76 -27.17 6.10
N TYR A 524 -3.46 -26.08 6.33
CA TYR A 524 -2.84 -24.79 6.67
C TYR A 524 -2.25 -24.76 8.08
N VAL A 525 -2.87 -25.47 9.05
CA VAL A 525 -2.39 -25.47 10.44
C VAL A 525 -1.03 -26.17 10.59
N SER A 526 -0.77 -27.21 9.78
CA SER A 526 0.46 -28.00 9.81
C SER A 526 1.61 -27.43 8.99
N MET A 527 1.39 -26.30 8.28
CA MET A 527 2.42 -25.63 7.49
C MET A 527 3.61 -25.22 8.35
N SER A 528 4.81 -25.41 7.82
CA SER A 528 6.03 -24.94 8.48
C SER A 528 6.05 -23.42 8.65
N PRO A 529 6.73 -22.90 9.71
CA PRO A 529 6.87 -21.45 9.89
C PRO A 529 7.54 -20.75 8.70
N ARG A 530 8.40 -21.48 7.97
CA ARG A 530 9.04 -21.00 6.75
C ARG A 530 8.02 -20.84 5.62
N SER A 531 7.24 -21.88 5.36
CA SER A 531 6.19 -21.89 4.34
C SER A 531 5.15 -20.78 4.58
N ARG A 532 4.74 -20.59 5.85
CA ARG A 532 3.84 -19.50 6.24
C ARG A 532 4.44 -18.12 5.93
N LEU A 533 5.73 -17.92 6.20
CA LEU A 533 6.40 -16.66 5.88
C LEU A 533 6.41 -16.40 4.38
N ILE A 534 6.88 -17.38 3.59
CA ILE A 534 6.96 -17.28 2.12
C ILE A 534 5.57 -16.99 1.54
N ALA A 535 4.55 -17.77 1.96
CA ALA A 535 3.17 -17.58 1.52
C ALA A 535 2.64 -16.17 1.87
N THR A 536 2.94 -15.66 3.08
CA THR A 536 2.52 -14.32 3.49
C THR A 536 3.13 -13.24 2.58
N TYR A 537 4.43 -13.30 2.28
CA TYR A 537 5.06 -12.34 1.37
C TYR A 537 4.57 -12.49 -0.08
N ALA A 538 4.42 -13.72 -0.58
CA ALA A 538 3.94 -13.99 -1.93
C ALA A 538 2.50 -13.49 -2.15
N CYS A 539 1.65 -13.61 -1.12
CA CYS A 539 0.27 -13.15 -1.17
C CYS A 539 0.10 -11.65 -0.86
N CYS A 540 1.11 -10.97 -0.30
CA CYS A 540 1.02 -9.58 0.14
C CYS A 540 1.10 -8.59 -1.02
N GLY A 541 0.01 -8.46 -1.78
CA GLY A 541 -0.14 -7.52 -2.88
C GLY A 541 -1.43 -7.74 -3.66
N PHE A 542 -1.96 -6.66 -4.23
CA PHE A 542 -3.20 -6.64 -5.01
C PHE A 542 -3.04 -7.23 -6.43
N GLY A 543 -2.04 -8.07 -6.66
CA GLY A 543 -1.80 -8.72 -7.96
C GLY A 543 -2.83 -9.82 -8.25
N ASN A 544 -4.07 -9.44 -8.57
CA ASN A 544 -5.17 -10.33 -8.92
C ASN A 544 -6.05 -9.77 -10.04
N VAL A 545 -6.88 -10.62 -10.64
CA VAL A 545 -7.75 -10.27 -11.77
C VAL A 545 -8.78 -9.19 -11.39
N GLY A 546 -9.31 -9.22 -10.18
CA GLY A 546 -10.28 -8.21 -9.71
C GLY A 546 -9.65 -6.82 -9.58
N ALA A 547 -8.44 -6.76 -9.01
CA ALA A 547 -7.70 -5.52 -8.86
C ALA A 547 -7.30 -4.91 -10.23
N LEU A 548 -7.06 -5.74 -11.25
CA LEU A 548 -6.80 -5.29 -12.62
C LEU A 548 -7.94 -4.41 -13.14
N GLY A 549 -9.18 -4.89 -13.03
CA GLY A 549 -10.36 -4.14 -13.45
C GLY A 549 -10.54 -2.83 -12.66
N THR A 550 -10.35 -2.89 -11.35
CA THR A 550 -10.43 -1.72 -10.47
C THR A 550 -9.41 -0.65 -10.87
N GLN A 551 -8.15 -1.03 -11.10
CA GLN A 551 -7.10 -0.07 -11.42
C GLN A 551 -7.25 0.54 -12.81
N ILE A 552 -7.68 -0.25 -13.81
CA ILE A 552 -8.04 0.27 -15.13
C ILE A 552 -9.18 1.29 -14.98
N GLY A 553 -10.23 0.95 -14.24
CA GLY A 553 -11.37 1.84 -14.01
C GLY A 553 -10.98 3.17 -13.37
N VAL A 554 -10.19 3.14 -12.29
CA VAL A 554 -9.76 4.34 -11.57
C VAL A 554 -8.88 5.24 -12.46
N LEU A 555 -7.84 4.69 -13.09
CA LEU A 555 -6.94 5.47 -13.95
C LEU A 555 -7.66 6.04 -15.18
N SER A 556 -8.59 5.28 -15.76
CA SER A 556 -9.40 5.76 -16.89
C SER A 556 -10.37 6.87 -16.49
N GLN A 557 -10.89 6.87 -15.27
CA GLN A 557 -11.71 7.96 -14.73
C GLN A 557 -10.89 9.22 -14.45
N ILE A 558 -9.67 9.07 -13.94
CA ILE A 558 -8.77 10.19 -13.66
C ILE A 558 -8.29 10.85 -14.96
N ALA A 559 -8.00 10.06 -15.99
CA ALA A 559 -7.52 10.53 -17.29
C ALA A 559 -8.24 9.82 -18.45
N PRO A 560 -9.46 10.23 -18.80
CA PRO A 560 -10.26 9.55 -19.85
C PRO A 560 -9.56 9.47 -21.20
N GLY A 561 -8.78 10.49 -21.58
CA GLY A 561 -8.00 10.50 -22.81
C GLY A 561 -6.87 9.47 -22.88
N ARG A 562 -6.51 8.82 -21.77
CA ARG A 562 -5.45 7.80 -21.68
C ARG A 562 -5.99 6.40 -21.37
N ALA A 563 -7.31 6.19 -21.39
CA ALA A 563 -7.94 4.90 -21.05
C ALA A 563 -7.43 3.72 -21.91
N ALA A 564 -7.20 3.96 -23.20
CA ALA A 564 -6.64 2.95 -24.12
C ALA A 564 -5.19 2.57 -23.74
N ASP A 565 -4.37 3.54 -23.38
CA ASP A 565 -2.98 3.32 -22.96
C ASP A 565 -2.91 2.56 -21.64
N VAL A 566 -3.76 2.92 -20.67
CA VAL A 566 -3.91 2.22 -19.39
C VAL A 566 -4.27 0.76 -19.62
N SER A 567 -5.31 0.49 -20.43
CA SER A 567 -5.74 -0.88 -20.74
C SER A 567 -4.65 -1.69 -21.46
N ARG A 568 -3.89 -1.05 -22.34
CA ARG A 568 -2.81 -1.68 -23.11
C ARG A 568 -1.68 -2.21 -22.23
N VAL A 569 -1.31 -1.49 -21.16
CA VAL A 569 -0.19 -1.89 -20.29
C VAL A 569 -0.65 -2.70 -19.06
N ALA A 570 -1.94 -2.73 -18.77
CA ALA A 570 -2.52 -3.23 -17.53
C ALA A 570 -2.16 -4.69 -17.23
N VAL A 571 -2.30 -5.60 -18.20
CA VAL A 571 -1.98 -7.02 -18.02
C VAL A 571 -0.47 -7.21 -17.78
N SER A 572 0.37 -6.46 -18.49
CA SER A 572 1.83 -6.50 -18.29
C SER A 572 2.20 -5.98 -16.90
N ALA A 573 1.54 -4.93 -16.42
CA ALA A 573 1.74 -4.36 -15.09
C ALA A 573 1.27 -5.33 -13.98
N LEU A 574 0.13 -6.02 -14.19
CA LEU A 574 -0.34 -7.07 -13.27
C LEU A 574 0.71 -8.18 -13.14
N PHE A 575 1.20 -8.71 -14.25
CA PHE A 575 2.25 -9.73 -14.25
C PHE A 575 3.49 -9.26 -13.52
N SER A 576 3.93 -8.02 -13.75
CA SER A 576 5.05 -7.40 -13.04
C SER A 576 4.80 -7.27 -11.54
N GLY A 577 3.60 -6.87 -11.14
CA GLY A 577 3.21 -6.77 -9.73
C GLY A 577 3.23 -8.12 -9.01
N ILE A 578 2.70 -9.17 -9.65
CA ILE A 578 2.76 -10.55 -9.13
C ILE A 578 4.22 -10.97 -8.94
N LEU A 579 5.05 -10.82 -9.97
CA LEU A 579 6.47 -11.20 -9.87
C LEU A 579 7.23 -10.36 -8.82
N SER A 580 6.84 -9.10 -8.61
CA SER A 580 7.42 -8.27 -7.55
C SER A 580 7.14 -8.83 -6.15
N THR A 581 5.92 -9.31 -5.87
CA THR A 581 5.62 -9.98 -4.59
C THR A 581 6.38 -11.29 -4.42
N LEU A 582 6.58 -12.05 -5.50
CA LEU A 582 7.37 -13.29 -5.47
C LEU A 582 8.86 -13.01 -5.24
N THR A 583 9.43 -11.92 -5.81
CA THR A 583 10.82 -11.53 -5.49
C THR A 583 10.95 -11.15 -4.01
N SER A 584 9.95 -10.46 -3.43
CA SER A 584 9.92 -10.13 -2.01
C SER A 584 9.87 -11.39 -1.13
N ALA A 585 9.10 -12.41 -1.53
CA ALA A 585 9.03 -13.68 -0.84
C ALA A 585 10.38 -14.44 -0.87
N SER A 586 11.04 -14.50 -2.04
CA SER A 586 12.38 -15.11 -2.19
C SER A 586 13.42 -14.41 -1.33
N VAL A 587 13.40 -13.06 -1.30
CA VAL A 587 14.34 -12.26 -0.49
C VAL A 587 14.10 -12.45 1.00
N ALA A 588 12.84 -12.40 1.44
CA ALA A 588 12.48 -12.55 2.85
C ALA A 588 12.88 -13.94 3.40
N ASP A 589 12.71 -14.98 2.60
CA ASP A 589 13.10 -16.32 2.96
C ASP A 589 14.59 -16.47 3.22
N THR A 590 15.45 -15.85 2.41
CA THR A 590 16.90 -15.90 2.60
C THR A 590 17.35 -15.23 3.90
N GLN A 591 16.53 -14.38 4.51
CA GLN A 591 16.89 -13.57 5.69
C GLN A 591 16.36 -14.13 7.02
N LYS A 592 15.47 -15.12 7.02
CA LYS A 592 14.91 -15.68 8.26
C LYS A 592 15.96 -16.43 9.07
N THR A 593 16.33 -15.92 10.22
CA THR A 593 17.07 -16.63 11.27
C THR A 593 16.16 -16.92 12.45
N GLY A 594 16.37 -18.04 13.15
CA GLY A 594 15.48 -18.62 14.16
C GLY A 594 15.14 -17.80 15.41
N THR A 595 15.58 -16.53 15.48
CA THR A 595 15.30 -15.62 16.60
C THR A 595 13.82 -15.33 16.84
N TRP A 596 12.96 -15.56 15.85
CA TRP A 596 11.51 -15.34 15.94
C TRP A 596 10.77 -16.40 16.76
N ALA A 597 11.16 -17.66 16.61
CA ALA A 597 10.53 -18.78 17.32
C ALA A 597 10.88 -18.78 18.81
N GLN A 598 12.03 -18.23 19.18
CA GLN A 598 12.47 -18.13 20.58
C GLN A 598 11.85 -16.96 21.36
N ARG A 599 11.39 -15.89 20.69
CA ARG A 599 10.74 -14.73 21.33
C ARG A 599 9.21 -14.85 21.45
N ARG A 600 8.59 -15.80 20.74
CA ARG A 600 7.15 -16.05 20.80
C ARG A 600 6.63 -16.34 22.21
N PRO A 601 7.26 -17.21 23.03
CA PRO A 601 6.76 -17.52 24.35
C PRO A 601 6.74 -16.31 25.29
N ILE A 602 7.73 -15.43 25.17
CA ILE A 602 7.87 -14.25 26.05
C ILE A 602 6.81 -13.20 25.73
N MET A 603 6.58 -12.93 24.44
CA MET A 603 5.59 -11.93 24.00
C MET A 603 4.14 -12.40 24.13
N GLU A 604 3.86 -13.69 23.90
CA GLU A 604 2.54 -14.26 24.17
C GLU A 604 2.23 -14.31 25.67
N GLN A 605 3.21 -14.62 26.50
CA GLN A 605 3.06 -14.54 27.96
C GLN A 605 2.88 -13.09 28.45
N GLU A 606 3.63 -12.12 27.93
CA GLU A 606 3.43 -10.71 28.25
C GLU A 606 2.07 -10.19 27.76
N TYR A 607 1.59 -10.64 26.60
CA TYR A 607 0.28 -10.27 26.09
C TYR A 607 -0.87 -10.90 26.90
N LEU A 608 -0.71 -12.16 27.30
CA LEU A 608 -1.65 -12.85 28.21
C LEU A 608 -1.67 -12.19 29.60
N HIS A 609 -0.51 -11.80 30.12
CA HIS A 609 -0.40 -11.03 31.37
C HIS A 609 -1.04 -9.63 31.27
N MET A 610 -0.97 -8.98 30.11
CA MET A 610 -1.61 -7.68 29.88
C MET A 610 -3.14 -7.79 29.78
N GLN A 611 -3.66 -8.84 29.14
CA GLN A 611 -5.12 -9.09 29.07
C GLN A 611 -5.70 -9.56 30.40
N LEU A 612 -4.97 -10.36 31.16
CA LEU A 612 -5.40 -10.88 32.47
C LEU A 612 -5.22 -9.86 33.61
N GLY A 613 -4.28 -8.92 33.47
CA GLY A 613 -4.06 -7.84 34.44
C GLY A 613 -5.18 -6.79 34.52
N THR A 614 -6.09 -6.78 33.56
CA THR A 614 -7.25 -5.89 33.55
C THR A 614 -8.55 -6.54 34.04
N SER A 615 -8.60 -7.87 34.28
CA SER A 615 -9.87 -8.54 34.63
C SER A 615 -9.77 -9.83 35.45
N GLY A 616 -8.73 -10.07 36.25
CA GLY A 616 -8.69 -11.34 36.97
C GLY A 616 -7.96 -11.33 38.30
N SER A 617 -8.62 -11.79 39.37
CA SER A 617 -8.02 -11.99 40.70
C SER A 617 -6.90 -13.05 40.65
N GLU A 618 -5.88 -12.88 41.51
CA GLU A 618 -4.69 -13.77 41.72
C GLU A 618 -5.01 -15.27 41.85
N SER A 619 -6.25 -15.64 42.16
CA SER A 619 -6.71 -17.03 42.31
C SER A 619 -6.81 -17.80 40.99
N THR A 620 -7.11 -17.12 39.87
CA THR A 620 -7.25 -17.75 38.54
C THR A 620 -5.89 -18.09 37.94
N LEU A 621 -4.86 -17.29 38.25
CA LEU A 621 -3.47 -17.50 37.80
C LEU A 621 -2.81 -18.72 38.46
N LYS A 622 -3.09 -18.98 39.76
CA LYS A 622 -2.57 -20.15 40.46
C LYS A 622 -3.16 -21.47 39.98
N ASN A 623 -4.41 -21.46 39.53
CA ASN A 623 -5.06 -22.66 39.02
C ASN A 623 -4.62 -23.03 37.57
N MET A 624 -4.31 -22.05 36.75
CA MET A 624 -3.75 -22.31 35.40
C MET A 624 -2.29 -22.78 35.43
N ALA A 625 -1.47 -22.25 36.34
CA ALA A 625 -0.09 -22.70 36.49
C ALA A 625 0.01 -24.18 36.96
N LYS A 626 -0.99 -24.69 37.66
CA LYS A 626 -1.06 -26.11 38.08
C LYS A 626 -1.51 -27.04 36.93
N SER A 627 -2.23 -26.56 35.92
CA SER A 627 -2.69 -27.41 34.80
C SER A 627 -1.65 -27.58 33.67
N VAL A 628 -0.55 -26.80 33.71
CA VAL A 628 0.52 -26.85 32.68
C VAL A 628 1.73 -27.64 33.17
N SER A 629 1.79 -27.97 34.47
CA SER A 629 2.89 -28.75 35.11
C SER A 629 2.52 -30.21 35.41
N GLY A 630 1.37 -30.70 34.88
CA GLY A 630 0.94 -32.10 35.01
C GLY A 630 0.95 -32.80 33.60
#